data_42fd00cff45c9c52e53413c9e5528cdb
#
_entry.id   42fd00cff45c9c52e53413c9e5528cdb
#
_cell.length_a   1.000
_cell.length_b   1.000
_cell.length_c   1.000
_cell.angle_alpha   90.00
_cell.angle_beta   90.00
_cell.angle_gamma   90.00
#
_symmetry.space_group_name_H-M   'P 1'
#
loop_
_entity.id
_entity.type
_entity.pdbx_description
1 polymer ?
#
loop_
_entity_poly.entity_id
_entity_poly.type
_entity_poly.pdbx_seq_one_letter_code
_entity_poly.pdbx_strand_id
1 'polypeptide(L)'
;MDKLDYLQDLGVEVVYFNPLFVSPSNHKYDIQDYDYIDPHYGKIVSDGGETLPKGAKDNTGATKYQKRTGDIRNLEASNELFARLVEEMHKRGMRVILDGVFNHCGSFNKWIDRERIYEQQPEYPKGAYVSGESPYRKFFRFHDERKEAWPYNKSYDGWWGHDTLPKLSYEDSPELEQYIMDIGKKWVSPPYNADGWRLDVAADLGCSNEYNHMFWKRFRKEVKEANPEALILAEHYGDPGEWLQGDEWDSVMNYDAFMEPLTWFLTGMEKHSDERRTDLWGNADNFIGGMRHFMASMLTPSLQVAMNELSNHDHSRFLTRTNHIVGRAEHVGAKAAEEGVNYAVMREAVTVQMTWVGAPTVYYGDEAGVCGFTDPDNRRTYPWGRENKELLAFHKEMIRIHKQEKPLRKGSIKLLYAERNVLAYARFQEDEQIIVILNNSKDLKELTVPVWFAGVPKQGRMERLMYTYEEGYTTEYDEFIVENGEIVINMGRHSAIVMKPISEGEKTWQGK
;
A
#
# COMPACT_ATOMS: atom_id res chain seq x y z
N MET A 1 -4.41 -6.49 18.47
CA MET A 1 -5.41 -5.75 19.28
C MET A 1 -4.76 -4.71 20.19
N ASP A 2 -3.65 -4.98 20.83
CA ASP A 2 -3.02 -4.09 21.83
C ASP A 2 -2.49 -2.74 21.29
N LYS A 3 -2.51 -2.57 19.97
CA LYS A 3 -2.02 -1.36 19.28
C LYS A 3 -3.12 -0.58 18.55
N LEU A 4 -4.39 -0.93 18.75
CA LEU A 4 -5.49 -0.20 18.10
C LEU A 4 -5.62 1.24 18.59
N ASP A 5 -5.35 1.49 19.87
CA ASP A 5 -5.36 2.84 20.43
C ASP A 5 -4.21 3.71 19.87
N TYR A 6 -3.06 3.09 19.57
CA TYR A 6 -1.96 3.75 18.86
C TYR A 6 -2.38 4.16 17.43
N LEU A 7 -3.02 3.26 16.68
CA LEU A 7 -3.49 3.55 15.33
C LEU A 7 -4.56 4.65 15.32
N GLN A 8 -5.47 4.61 16.29
CA GLN A 8 -6.48 5.65 16.46
C GLN A 8 -5.86 7.01 16.81
N ASP A 9 -4.88 7.05 17.71
CA ASP A 9 -4.15 8.26 18.11
C ASP A 9 -3.28 8.82 16.96
N LEU A 10 -2.74 7.95 16.11
CA LEU A 10 -2.08 8.35 14.87
C LEU A 10 -3.05 8.98 13.86
N GLY A 11 -4.35 8.68 13.96
CA GLY A 11 -5.41 9.18 13.10
C GLY A 11 -5.76 8.26 11.92
N VAL A 12 -5.38 6.98 11.98
CA VAL A 12 -5.69 5.98 10.96
C VAL A 12 -7.20 5.74 10.85
N GLU A 13 -7.72 5.76 9.63
CA GLU A 13 -9.14 5.47 9.31
C GLU A 13 -9.31 4.12 8.60
N VAL A 14 -8.27 3.61 7.95
CA VAL A 14 -8.28 2.32 7.25
C VAL A 14 -6.98 1.59 7.52
N VAL A 15 -7.05 0.29 7.77
CA VAL A 15 -5.88 -0.59 7.81
C VAL A 15 -5.95 -1.59 6.67
N TYR A 16 -4.98 -1.55 5.79
CA TYR A 16 -4.72 -2.60 4.82
C TYR A 16 -3.69 -3.56 5.40
N PHE A 17 -4.02 -4.83 5.41
CA PHE A 17 -3.12 -5.91 5.82
C PHE A 17 -2.52 -6.62 4.60
N ASN A 18 -1.21 -6.86 4.61
CA ASN A 18 -0.63 -7.90 3.76
C ASN A 18 -1.35 -9.23 4.03
N PRO A 19 -1.21 -10.27 3.18
CA PRO A 19 -2.01 -11.47 3.31
C PRO A 19 -2.01 -12.05 4.73
N LEU A 20 -3.18 -12.33 5.27
CA LEU A 20 -3.40 -12.90 6.61
C LEU A 20 -3.76 -14.38 6.56
N PHE A 21 -4.04 -14.94 5.39
CA PHE A 21 -4.44 -16.32 5.22
C PHE A 21 -3.30 -17.30 5.52
N VAL A 22 -3.66 -18.56 5.75
CA VAL A 22 -2.67 -19.60 6.05
C VAL A 22 -1.62 -19.67 4.95
N SER A 23 -0.36 -19.54 5.33
CA SER A 23 0.79 -19.52 4.42
C SER A 23 2.09 -19.85 5.17
N PRO A 24 3.03 -20.59 4.57
CA PRO A 24 4.27 -21.01 5.24
C PRO A 24 5.32 -19.90 5.32
N SER A 25 5.30 -18.94 4.41
CA SER A 25 6.33 -17.89 4.33
C SER A 25 6.07 -16.71 5.27
N ASN A 26 7.09 -15.88 5.45
CA ASN A 26 6.97 -14.61 6.16
C ASN A 26 6.31 -13.49 5.32
N HIS A 27 6.38 -13.58 3.99
CA HIS A 27 5.73 -12.62 3.08
C HIS A 27 4.24 -12.91 2.90
N LYS A 28 3.79 -14.16 3.07
CA LYS A 28 2.39 -14.59 3.03
C LYS A 28 1.69 -14.59 1.66
N TYR A 29 2.40 -14.32 0.57
CA TYR A 29 1.83 -14.36 -0.80
C TYR A 29 1.72 -15.78 -1.39
N ASP A 30 2.20 -16.79 -0.69
CA ASP A 30 2.09 -18.22 -1.04
C ASP A 30 0.96 -18.90 -0.26
N ILE A 31 -0.29 -18.52 -0.58
CA ILE A 31 -1.48 -18.94 0.17
C ILE A 31 -1.66 -20.46 0.15
N GLN A 32 -1.76 -21.04 1.34
CA GLN A 32 -2.06 -22.46 1.54
C GLN A 32 -3.57 -22.73 1.69
N ASP A 33 -4.29 -21.82 2.34
CA ASP A 33 -5.74 -21.97 2.56
C ASP A 33 -6.39 -20.58 2.67
N TYR A 34 -7.35 -20.28 1.79
CA TYR A 34 -8.08 -19.00 1.76
C TYR A 34 -9.24 -18.92 2.76
N ASP A 35 -9.63 -20.05 3.34
CA ASP A 35 -10.78 -20.13 4.27
C ASP A 35 -10.43 -19.71 5.68
N TYR A 36 -9.13 -19.62 6.03
CA TYR A 36 -8.70 -19.39 7.41
C TYR A 36 -7.55 -18.39 7.50
N ILE A 37 -7.63 -17.58 8.57
CA ILE A 37 -6.52 -16.74 9.02
C ILE A 37 -5.40 -17.62 9.56
N ASP A 38 -4.15 -17.29 9.23
CA ASP A 38 -2.98 -18.04 9.67
C ASP A 38 -2.88 -18.05 11.21
N PRO A 39 -2.85 -19.24 11.84
CA PRO A 39 -2.77 -19.34 13.30
C PRO A 39 -1.53 -18.69 13.93
N HIS A 40 -0.47 -18.48 13.15
CA HIS A 40 0.73 -17.78 13.63
C HIS A 40 0.49 -16.26 13.80
N TYR A 41 -0.47 -15.69 13.08
CA TYR A 41 -0.98 -14.33 13.31
C TYR A 41 -2.23 -14.31 14.18
N GLY A 42 -3.01 -15.41 14.12
CA GLY A 42 -4.23 -15.59 14.86
C GLY A 42 -4.03 -16.18 16.25
N LYS A 43 -4.56 -17.39 16.47
CA LYS A 43 -4.52 -18.06 17.76
C LYS A 43 -4.21 -19.55 17.63
N ILE A 44 -3.13 -19.99 18.27
CA ILE A 44 -2.77 -21.41 18.40
C ILE A 44 -3.33 -21.90 19.73
N VAL A 45 -4.34 -22.76 19.70
CA VAL A 45 -4.98 -23.41 20.88
C VAL A 45 -4.55 -24.86 21.02
N SER A 46 -4.04 -25.45 19.93
CA SER A 46 -3.49 -26.83 19.90
C SER A 46 -2.13 -26.79 19.24
N ASP A 47 -1.10 -27.14 19.98
CA ASP A 47 0.30 -27.17 19.52
C ASP A 47 0.89 -28.55 19.68
N GLY A 48 1.96 -28.88 18.96
CA GLY A 48 2.65 -30.16 19.01
C GLY A 48 3.44 -30.43 17.73
N GLY A 49 4.04 -31.60 17.65
CA GLY A 49 4.90 -31.98 16.54
C GLY A 49 6.30 -31.36 16.62
N GLU A 50 7.11 -31.61 15.58
CA GLU A 50 8.51 -31.25 15.51
C GLU A 50 8.78 -30.23 14.41
N THR A 51 9.76 -29.37 14.64
CA THR A 51 10.35 -28.53 13.62
C THR A 51 11.26 -29.34 12.71
N LEU A 52 11.38 -28.90 11.46
CA LEU A 52 12.33 -29.53 10.54
C LEU A 52 13.76 -29.47 11.08
N PRO A 53 14.51 -30.60 11.06
CA PRO A 53 15.91 -30.58 11.39
C PRO A 53 16.70 -29.77 10.35
N LYS A 54 17.81 -29.17 10.78
CA LYS A 54 18.71 -28.47 9.86
C LYS A 54 19.18 -29.40 8.74
N GLY A 55 18.95 -28.99 7.49
CA GLY A 55 19.33 -29.77 6.31
C GLY A 55 18.28 -30.79 5.86
N ALA A 56 17.04 -30.73 6.35
CA ALA A 56 15.91 -31.46 5.78
C ALA A 56 15.81 -31.21 4.26
N LYS A 57 15.48 -32.25 3.49
CA LYS A 57 15.43 -32.21 2.02
C LYS A 57 14.04 -31.83 1.50
N ASP A 58 13.02 -31.98 2.32
CA ASP A 58 11.62 -31.67 2.01
C ASP A 58 10.85 -31.22 3.28
N ASN A 59 9.60 -30.87 3.11
CA ASN A 59 8.74 -30.32 4.16
C ASN A 59 7.80 -31.38 4.79
N THR A 60 7.88 -32.65 4.38
CA THR A 60 6.99 -33.72 4.88
C THR A 60 7.12 -33.95 6.39
N GLY A 61 8.31 -33.71 6.94
CA GLY A 61 8.60 -33.79 8.38
C GLY A 61 8.25 -32.56 9.20
N ALA A 62 7.68 -31.51 8.61
CA ALA A 62 7.29 -30.25 9.29
C ALA A 62 6.02 -30.45 10.13
N THR A 63 5.99 -31.44 11.01
CA THR A 63 4.77 -31.86 11.71
C THR A 63 4.23 -30.80 12.66
N LYS A 64 5.10 -29.94 13.21
CA LYS A 64 4.67 -28.80 14.03
C LYS A 64 3.90 -27.76 13.21
N TYR A 65 4.40 -27.42 12.02
CA TYR A 65 3.73 -26.53 11.11
C TYR A 65 2.38 -27.13 10.67
N GLN A 66 2.37 -28.40 10.22
CA GLN A 66 1.16 -29.10 9.82
C GLN A 66 0.12 -29.15 10.95
N LYS A 67 0.56 -29.40 12.20
CA LYS A 67 -0.33 -29.38 13.37
C LYS A 67 -0.94 -28.00 13.61
N ARG A 68 -0.16 -26.95 13.51
CA ARG A 68 -0.63 -25.58 13.72
C ARG A 68 -1.59 -25.11 12.64
N THR A 69 -1.30 -25.39 11.38
CA THR A 69 -2.06 -24.91 10.21
C THR A 69 -3.13 -25.89 9.69
N GLY A 70 -3.18 -27.11 10.21
CA GLY A 70 -4.17 -28.13 9.83
C GLY A 70 -5.19 -28.48 10.94
N ASP A 71 -4.91 -28.12 12.21
CA ASP A 71 -5.86 -28.38 13.29
C ASP A 71 -7.01 -27.38 13.23
N ILE A 72 -8.23 -27.87 12.97
CA ILE A 72 -9.44 -27.04 12.81
C ILE A 72 -9.68 -26.10 13.99
N ARG A 73 -9.31 -26.49 15.21
CA ARG A 73 -9.45 -25.65 16.40
C ARG A 73 -8.60 -24.39 16.34
N ASN A 74 -7.39 -24.50 15.77
CA ASN A 74 -6.50 -23.35 15.55
C ASN A 74 -7.05 -22.42 14.46
N LEU A 75 -7.55 -23.02 13.39
CA LEU A 75 -8.11 -22.32 12.24
C LEU A 75 -9.38 -21.51 12.62
N GLU A 76 -10.31 -22.17 13.30
CA GLU A 76 -11.54 -21.52 13.80
C GLU A 76 -11.23 -20.45 14.84
N ALA A 77 -10.37 -20.72 15.82
CA ALA A 77 -9.97 -19.74 16.82
C ALA A 77 -9.29 -18.51 16.21
N SER A 78 -8.58 -18.68 15.09
CA SER A 78 -7.94 -17.58 14.37
C SER A 78 -8.95 -16.76 13.59
N ASN A 79 -9.94 -17.37 12.96
CA ASN A 79 -11.04 -16.68 12.31
C ASN A 79 -11.90 -15.89 13.31
N GLU A 80 -12.19 -16.46 14.47
CA GLU A 80 -12.90 -15.77 15.55
C GLU A 80 -12.12 -14.55 16.06
N LEU A 81 -10.79 -14.69 16.22
CA LEU A 81 -9.94 -13.58 16.64
C LEU A 81 -9.92 -12.46 15.58
N PHE A 82 -9.90 -12.81 14.30
CA PHE A 82 -9.98 -11.83 13.21
C PHE A 82 -11.32 -11.09 13.22
N ALA A 83 -12.45 -11.81 13.33
CA ALA A 83 -13.78 -11.18 13.43
C ALA A 83 -13.83 -10.18 14.60
N ARG A 84 -13.27 -10.53 15.76
CA ARG A 84 -13.17 -9.62 16.91
C ARG A 84 -12.23 -8.43 16.63
N LEU A 85 -11.12 -8.63 15.88
CA LEU A 85 -10.24 -7.54 15.49
C LEU A 85 -10.99 -6.51 14.64
N VAL A 86 -11.73 -6.97 13.63
CA VAL A 86 -12.53 -6.08 12.76
C VAL A 86 -13.59 -5.33 13.58
N GLU A 87 -14.31 -6.04 14.45
CA GLU A 87 -15.29 -5.41 15.36
C GLU A 87 -14.66 -4.29 16.22
N GLU A 88 -13.50 -4.56 16.83
CA GLU A 88 -12.80 -3.57 17.67
C GLU A 88 -12.25 -2.39 16.85
N MET A 89 -11.88 -2.62 15.60
CA MET A 89 -11.48 -1.56 14.68
C MET A 89 -12.69 -0.70 14.28
N HIS A 90 -13.82 -1.31 13.94
CA HIS A 90 -15.06 -0.60 13.62
C HIS A 90 -15.56 0.27 14.80
N LYS A 91 -15.47 -0.22 16.04
CA LYS A 91 -15.80 0.57 17.25
C LYS A 91 -14.95 1.85 17.38
N ARG A 92 -13.75 1.86 16.80
CA ARG A 92 -12.83 3.01 16.77
C ARG A 92 -12.95 3.85 15.51
N GLY A 93 -13.90 3.53 14.62
CA GLY A 93 -14.09 4.20 13.33
C GLY A 93 -13.06 3.81 12.28
N MET A 94 -12.32 2.72 12.48
CA MET A 94 -11.33 2.21 11.53
C MET A 94 -11.92 1.09 10.67
N ARG A 95 -11.55 1.04 9.40
CA ARG A 95 -11.95 0.01 8.42
C ARG A 95 -10.80 -0.95 8.14
N VAL A 96 -11.12 -2.12 7.58
CA VAL A 96 -10.15 -3.20 7.30
C VAL A 96 -10.21 -3.62 5.84
N ILE A 97 -9.06 -3.62 5.17
CA ILE A 97 -8.89 -4.14 3.81
C ILE A 97 -7.99 -5.37 3.88
N LEU A 98 -8.42 -6.46 3.26
CA LEU A 98 -7.67 -7.71 3.13
C LEU A 98 -6.92 -7.76 1.80
N ASP A 99 -5.82 -8.53 1.77
CA ASP A 99 -5.08 -8.83 0.56
C ASP A 99 -5.61 -10.11 -0.11
N GLY A 100 -6.02 -9.99 -1.35
CA GLY A 100 -6.55 -11.08 -2.18
C GLY A 100 -5.50 -11.55 -3.19
N VAL A 101 -4.78 -12.60 -2.84
CA VAL A 101 -3.80 -13.25 -3.73
C VAL A 101 -4.50 -14.30 -4.55
N PHE A 102 -5.12 -13.89 -5.67
CA PHE A 102 -5.98 -14.76 -6.47
C PHE A 102 -5.35 -15.19 -7.80
N ASN A 103 -4.24 -14.59 -8.22
CA ASN A 103 -3.52 -15.01 -9.43
C ASN A 103 -2.80 -16.35 -9.28
N HIS A 104 -2.32 -16.66 -8.08
CA HIS A 104 -1.56 -17.85 -7.76
C HIS A 104 -1.84 -18.33 -6.33
N CYS A 105 -1.46 -19.53 -5.99
CA CYS A 105 -1.45 -20.01 -4.62
C CYS A 105 -0.02 -20.40 -4.19
N GLY A 106 0.14 -20.92 -2.97
CA GLY A 106 1.42 -21.45 -2.49
C GLY A 106 1.62 -22.92 -2.84
N SER A 107 2.88 -23.37 -2.88
CA SER A 107 3.25 -24.77 -3.09
C SER A 107 2.74 -25.70 -1.97
N PHE A 108 2.43 -25.16 -0.80
CA PHE A 108 1.83 -25.87 0.34
C PHE A 108 0.31 -26.04 0.22
N ASN A 109 -0.35 -25.36 -0.74
CA ASN A 109 -1.80 -25.48 -0.91
C ASN A 109 -2.21 -26.90 -1.26
N LYS A 110 -3.26 -27.43 -0.60
CA LYS A 110 -3.79 -28.78 -0.81
C LYS A 110 -4.15 -29.09 -2.26
N TRP A 111 -4.47 -28.08 -3.06
CA TRP A 111 -4.82 -28.26 -4.47
C TRP A 111 -3.65 -28.74 -5.32
N ILE A 112 -2.47 -28.23 -5.07
CA ILE A 112 -1.22 -28.65 -5.73
C ILE A 112 -0.47 -29.70 -4.92
N ASP A 113 -0.35 -29.52 -3.60
CA ASP A 113 0.41 -30.33 -2.65
C ASP A 113 1.84 -30.65 -3.14
N ARG A 114 2.54 -29.63 -3.66
CA ARG A 114 3.93 -29.81 -4.11
C ARG A 114 4.86 -30.21 -2.97
N GLU A 115 4.58 -29.72 -1.77
CA GLU A 115 5.38 -29.99 -0.58
C GLU A 115 5.00 -31.31 0.10
N ARG A 116 3.98 -32.03 -0.41
CA ARG A 116 3.58 -33.35 -0.01
C ARG A 116 3.17 -33.50 1.44
N ILE A 117 2.64 -32.43 2.01
CA ILE A 117 2.19 -32.40 3.41
C ILE A 117 0.81 -33.04 3.59
N TYR A 118 0.02 -33.15 2.51
CA TYR A 118 -1.29 -33.80 2.51
C TYR A 118 -1.27 -35.22 1.93
N GLU A 119 -0.20 -35.63 1.26
CA GLU A 119 -0.12 -36.89 0.51
C GLU A 119 -0.45 -38.12 1.35
N GLN A 120 -0.10 -38.11 2.64
CA GLN A 120 -0.30 -39.23 3.58
C GLN A 120 -1.54 -39.04 4.48
N GLN A 121 -2.32 -38.02 4.26
CA GLN A 121 -3.52 -37.71 5.05
C GLN A 121 -4.77 -38.17 4.30
N PRO A 122 -5.42 -39.29 4.75
CA PRO A 122 -6.49 -39.92 3.98
C PRO A 122 -7.77 -39.06 3.85
N GLU A 123 -7.93 -38.06 4.70
CA GLU A 123 -9.03 -37.09 4.66
C GLU A 123 -8.91 -36.07 3.52
N TYR A 124 -7.73 -35.96 2.91
CA TYR A 124 -7.51 -35.03 1.80
C TYR A 124 -7.35 -35.81 0.47
N PRO A 125 -8.03 -35.34 -0.61
CA PRO A 125 -7.70 -35.78 -1.95
C PRO A 125 -6.23 -35.50 -2.28
N LYS A 126 -5.60 -36.32 -3.09
CA LYS A 126 -4.23 -36.06 -3.55
C LYS A 126 -4.18 -34.79 -4.38
N GLY A 127 -3.20 -33.92 -4.12
CA GLY A 127 -2.98 -32.69 -4.88
C GLY A 127 -2.59 -32.95 -6.35
N ALA A 128 -2.75 -31.94 -7.20
CA ALA A 128 -2.50 -32.06 -8.65
C ALA A 128 -1.02 -32.36 -9.00
N TYR A 129 -0.08 -31.99 -8.15
CA TYR A 129 1.33 -32.38 -8.31
C TYR A 129 1.55 -33.86 -8.07
N VAL A 130 0.83 -34.42 -7.09
CA VAL A 130 0.97 -35.81 -6.65
C VAL A 130 0.26 -36.78 -7.60
N SER A 131 -0.88 -36.41 -8.17
CA SER A 131 -1.69 -37.30 -9.01
C SER A 131 -2.35 -36.57 -10.18
N GLY A 132 -2.24 -37.17 -11.37
CA GLY A 132 -2.99 -36.71 -12.57
C GLY A 132 -4.50 -36.92 -12.47
N GLU A 133 -4.96 -37.79 -11.57
CA GLU A 133 -6.37 -38.06 -11.26
C GLU A 133 -6.90 -37.15 -10.13
N SER A 134 -6.13 -36.16 -9.69
CA SER A 134 -6.54 -35.21 -8.67
C SER A 134 -7.81 -34.44 -9.06
N PRO A 135 -8.78 -34.26 -8.17
CA PRO A 135 -9.93 -33.39 -8.42
C PRO A 135 -9.51 -31.94 -8.70
N TYR A 136 -8.32 -31.53 -8.24
CA TYR A 136 -7.77 -30.20 -8.45
C TYR A 136 -6.91 -30.07 -9.73
N ARG A 137 -6.88 -31.11 -10.58
CA ARG A 137 -6.00 -31.16 -11.76
C ARG A 137 -6.20 -29.96 -12.67
N LYS A 138 -7.45 -29.49 -12.86
CA LYS A 138 -7.80 -28.38 -13.72
C LYS A 138 -7.56 -27.00 -13.11
N PHE A 139 -7.21 -26.95 -11.82
CA PHE A 139 -6.87 -25.68 -11.15
C PHE A 139 -5.50 -25.15 -11.58
N PHE A 140 -4.74 -25.99 -12.28
CA PHE A 140 -3.39 -25.68 -12.75
C PHE A 140 -3.23 -26.14 -14.20
N ARG A 141 -2.48 -25.37 -14.98
CA ARG A 141 -2.08 -25.73 -16.32
C ARG A 141 -0.76 -26.49 -16.26
N PHE A 142 -0.75 -27.72 -16.79
CA PHE A 142 0.45 -28.54 -16.91
C PHE A 142 0.88 -28.65 -18.37
N HIS A 143 2.18 -28.57 -18.63
CA HIS A 143 2.74 -28.68 -19.99
C HIS A 143 3.04 -30.15 -20.41
N ASP A 144 3.23 -31.03 -19.43
CA ASP A 144 3.34 -32.49 -19.68
C ASP A 144 2.17 -33.21 -19.02
N GLU A 145 1.23 -33.65 -19.85
CA GLU A 145 0.01 -34.34 -19.42
C GLU A 145 0.07 -35.87 -19.60
N ARG A 146 1.23 -36.42 -20.01
CA ARG A 146 1.40 -37.85 -20.14
C ARG A 146 1.28 -38.50 -18.76
N LYS A 147 0.70 -39.71 -18.70
CA LYS A 147 0.48 -40.42 -17.46
C LYS A 147 1.79 -40.66 -16.67
N GLU A 148 2.89 -40.80 -17.39
CA GLU A 148 4.23 -41.04 -16.85
C GLU A 148 4.86 -39.80 -16.21
N ALA A 149 4.28 -38.61 -16.43
CA ALA A 149 4.72 -37.37 -15.75
C ALA A 149 4.35 -37.36 -14.26
N TRP A 150 3.40 -38.22 -13.86
CA TRP A 150 3.04 -38.45 -12.44
C TRP A 150 3.63 -39.73 -11.88
N PRO A 151 3.85 -39.79 -10.56
CA PRO A 151 3.63 -38.75 -9.56
C PRO A 151 4.69 -37.63 -9.62
N TYR A 152 4.37 -36.52 -9.00
CA TYR A 152 5.24 -35.36 -8.81
C TYR A 152 5.54 -34.57 -10.10
N ASN A 153 4.49 -34.26 -10.83
CA ASN A 153 4.59 -33.53 -12.08
C ASN A 153 4.96 -32.05 -11.83
N LYS A 154 6.15 -31.65 -12.31
CA LYS A 154 6.73 -30.32 -12.16
C LYS A 154 6.39 -29.38 -13.31
N SER A 155 5.63 -29.83 -14.31
CA SER A 155 5.40 -29.06 -15.54
C SER A 155 4.25 -28.05 -15.45
N TYR A 156 3.82 -27.68 -14.24
CA TYR A 156 2.79 -26.66 -14.04
C TYR A 156 3.34 -25.25 -14.19
N ASP A 157 2.46 -24.32 -14.58
CA ASP A 157 2.79 -22.89 -14.63
C ASP A 157 2.97 -22.32 -13.22
N GLY A 158 4.09 -21.62 -13.01
CA GLY A 158 4.32 -20.79 -11.85
C GLY A 158 4.24 -19.30 -12.25
N TRP A 159 3.77 -18.44 -11.34
CA TRP A 159 3.82 -17.02 -11.56
C TRP A 159 5.27 -16.55 -11.72
N TRP A 160 5.58 -15.90 -12.84
CA TRP A 160 6.95 -15.56 -13.29
C TRP A 160 7.94 -16.74 -13.27
N GLY A 161 7.44 -17.99 -13.41
CA GLY A 161 8.25 -19.19 -13.39
C GLY A 161 8.65 -19.69 -12.00
N HIS A 162 8.13 -19.09 -10.94
CA HIS A 162 8.37 -19.55 -9.57
C HIS A 162 7.54 -20.80 -9.26
N ASP A 163 8.19 -21.93 -9.05
CA ASP A 163 7.53 -23.20 -8.76
C ASP A 163 6.89 -23.27 -7.35
N THR A 164 7.23 -22.32 -6.47
CA THR A 164 6.62 -22.14 -5.16
C THR A 164 5.33 -21.31 -5.19
N LEU A 165 5.03 -20.68 -6.34
CA LEU A 165 3.86 -19.85 -6.58
C LEU A 165 3.05 -20.37 -7.80
N PRO A 166 2.41 -21.57 -7.68
CA PRO A 166 1.63 -22.17 -8.75
C PRO A 166 0.54 -21.23 -9.25
N LYS A 167 0.55 -20.91 -10.55
CA LYS A 167 -0.46 -20.05 -11.17
C LYS A 167 -1.79 -20.79 -11.26
N LEU A 168 -2.88 -20.10 -10.89
CA LEU A 168 -4.23 -20.63 -10.93
C LEU A 168 -4.81 -20.52 -12.35
N SER A 169 -5.43 -21.59 -12.84
CA SER A 169 -6.05 -21.70 -14.17
C SER A 169 -7.57 -21.67 -14.03
N TYR A 170 -8.16 -20.53 -14.28
CA TYR A 170 -9.59 -20.29 -14.09
C TYR A 170 -10.43 -20.67 -15.32
N GLU A 171 -9.89 -20.45 -16.53
CA GLU A 171 -10.62 -20.64 -17.79
C GLU A 171 -11.12 -22.06 -17.96
N ASP A 172 -10.37 -23.02 -17.45
CA ASP A 172 -10.70 -24.46 -17.52
C ASP A 172 -11.36 -24.99 -16.23
N SER A 173 -11.57 -24.11 -15.23
CA SER A 173 -12.07 -24.51 -13.92
C SER A 173 -13.11 -23.54 -13.33
N PRO A 174 -14.38 -23.64 -13.77
CA PRO A 174 -15.47 -22.86 -13.19
C PRO A 174 -15.66 -23.09 -11.67
N GLU A 175 -15.25 -24.25 -11.17
CA GLU A 175 -15.29 -24.59 -9.75
C GLU A 175 -14.31 -23.75 -8.94
N LEU A 176 -13.09 -23.56 -9.46
CA LEU A 176 -12.09 -22.69 -8.85
C LEU A 176 -12.56 -21.22 -8.88
N GLU A 177 -13.08 -20.76 -10.01
CA GLU A 177 -13.63 -19.42 -10.14
C GLU A 177 -14.73 -19.18 -9.11
N GLN A 178 -15.70 -20.11 -8.99
CA GLN A 178 -16.78 -20.00 -8.02
C GLN A 178 -16.24 -19.98 -6.58
N TYR A 179 -15.26 -20.82 -6.27
CA TYR A 179 -14.64 -20.84 -4.94
C TYR A 179 -14.05 -19.47 -4.59
N ILE A 180 -13.32 -18.83 -5.51
CA ILE A 180 -12.73 -17.50 -5.26
C ILE A 180 -13.81 -16.42 -5.13
N MET A 181 -14.91 -16.52 -5.91
CA MET A 181 -16.06 -15.61 -5.73
C MET A 181 -16.67 -15.77 -4.31
N ASP A 182 -16.78 -17.01 -3.83
CA ASP A 182 -17.30 -17.28 -2.48
C ASP A 182 -16.34 -16.79 -1.38
N ILE A 183 -15.02 -16.89 -1.57
CA ILE A 183 -14.01 -16.28 -0.71
C ILE A 183 -14.15 -14.75 -0.70
N GLY A 184 -14.30 -14.14 -1.88
CA GLY A 184 -14.50 -12.69 -2.00
C GLY A 184 -15.69 -12.18 -1.19
N LYS A 185 -16.80 -12.90 -1.22
CA LYS A 185 -18.02 -12.59 -0.42
C LYS A 185 -17.86 -12.89 1.06
N LYS A 186 -17.30 -14.07 1.40
CA LYS A 186 -17.18 -14.57 2.76
C LYS A 186 -16.55 -13.54 3.69
N TRP A 187 -15.43 -13.00 3.32
CA TRP A 187 -14.64 -12.14 4.21
C TRP A 187 -15.21 -10.72 4.37
N VAL A 188 -16.00 -10.25 3.40
CA VAL A 188 -16.71 -8.96 3.51
C VAL A 188 -18.11 -9.07 4.13
N SER A 189 -18.52 -10.28 4.49
CA SER A 189 -19.83 -10.59 5.11
C SER A 189 -19.70 -10.96 6.59
N PRO A 190 -20.79 -10.92 7.36
CA PRO A 190 -20.78 -11.46 8.71
C PRO A 190 -20.31 -12.92 8.77
N PRO A 191 -19.53 -13.31 9.80
CA PRO A 191 -19.17 -12.53 10.97
C PRO A 191 -17.89 -11.68 10.80
N TYR A 192 -17.20 -11.75 9.64
CA TYR A 192 -15.89 -11.13 9.44
C TYR A 192 -15.97 -9.63 9.15
N ASN A 193 -16.88 -9.22 8.25
CA ASN A 193 -17.19 -7.83 7.92
C ASN A 193 -15.96 -6.98 7.55
N ALA A 194 -14.98 -7.53 6.84
CA ALA A 194 -13.93 -6.71 6.25
C ALA A 194 -14.53 -5.68 5.28
N ASP A 195 -13.88 -4.53 5.12
CA ASP A 195 -14.40 -3.40 4.36
C ASP A 195 -13.89 -3.36 2.92
N GLY A 196 -13.16 -4.37 2.48
CA GLY A 196 -12.72 -4.46 1.10
C GLY A 196 -11.52 -5.37 0.87
N TRP A 197 -11.08 -5.35 -0.39
CA TRP A 197 -9.99 -6.13 -0.92
C TRP A 197 -8.93 -5.25 -1.59
N ARG A 198 -7.67 -5.50 -1.32
CA ARG A 198 -6.55 -5.19 -2.20
C ARG A 198 -6.24 -6.45 -3.00
N LEU A 199 -6.10 -6.34 -4.29
CA LEU A 199 -5.92 -7.46 -5.20
C LEU A 199 -4.47 -7.50 -5.67
N ASP A 200 -3.79 -8.57 -5.30
CA ASP A 200 -2.40 -8.83 -5.64
C ASP A 200 -2.26 -9.15 -7.14
N VAL A 201 -1.32 -8.49 -7.81
CA VAL A 201 -1.01 -8.62 -9.24
C VAL A 201 -2.25 -8.82 -10.12
N ALA A 202 -3.25 -7.98 -9.91
CA ALA A 202 -4.61 -8.17 -10.41
C ALA A 202 -4.68 -8.28 -11.95
N ALA A 203 -3.81 -7.57 -12.67
CA ALA A 203 -3.76 -7.62 -14.13
C ALA A 203 -3.19 -8.93 -14.69
N ASP A 204 -2.45 -9.69 -13.88
CA ASP A 204 -1.83 -10.96 -14.30
C ASP A 204 -2.79 -12.16 -14.22
N LEU A 205 -3.96 -11.99 -13.58
CA LEU A 205 -4.92 -13.07 -13.39
C LEU A 205 -5.51 -13.56 -14.71
N GLY A 206 -5.59 -14.89 -14.87
CA GLY A 206 -6.07 -15.53 -16.09
C GLY A 206 -4.99 -15.68 -17.15
N CYS A 207 -5.39 -16.16 -18.34
CA CYS A 207 -4.50 -16.39 -19.48
C CYS A 207 -4.73 -15.39 -20.62
N SER A 208 -5.79 -14.58 -20.55
CA SER A 208 -6.11 -13.57 -21.54
C SER A 208 -6.65 -12.29 -20.88
N ASN A 209 -6.42 -11.15 -21.51
CA ASN A 209 -6.94 -9.87 -21.04
C ASN A 209 -8.49 -9.86 -20.99
N GLU A 210 -9.13 -10.47 -21.99
CA GLU A 210 -10.59 -10.59 -22.05
C GLU A 210 -11.14 -11.36 -20.82
N TYR A 211 -10.49 -12.48 -20.46
CA TYR A 211 -10.89 -13.25 -19.29
C TYR A 211 -10.64 -12.47 -17.99
N ASN A 212 -9.51 -11.77 -17.89
CA ASN A 212 -9.16 -10.93 -16.74
C ASN A 212 -10.28 -9.91 -16.45
N HIS A 213 -10.69 -9.15 -17.46
CA HIS A 213 -11.79 -8.19 -17.34
C HIS A 213 -13.12 -8.85 -16.94
N MET A 214 -13.46 -9.99 -17.56
CA MET A 214 -14.67 -10.74 -17.21
C MET A 214 -14.66 -11.20 -15.75
N PHE A 215 -13.53 -11.73 -15.27
CA PHE A 215 -13.35 -12.18 -13.90
C PHE A 215 -13.54 -11.03 -12.91
N TRP A 216 -12.89 -9.88 -13.12
CA TRP A 216 -12.99 -8.75 -12.20
C TRP A 216 -14.36 -8.09 -12.19
N LYS A 217 -15.07 -8.06 -13.31
CA LYS A 217 -16.48 -7.63 -13.36
C LYS A 217 -17.37 -8.54 -12.52
N ARG A 218 -17.18 -9.84 -12.64
CA ARG A 218 -17.89 -10.83 -11.84
C ARG A 218 -17.54 -10.68 -10.36
N PHE A 219 -16.25 -10.62 -10.02
CA PHE A 219 -15.77 -10.44 -8.64
C PHE A 219 -16.37 -9.20 -7.99
N ARG A 220 -16.32 -8.06 -8.70
CA ARG A 220 -16.96 -6.83 -8.22
C ARG A 220 -18.43 -7.03 -7.94
N LYS A 221 -19.16 -7.60 -8.87
CA LYS A 221 -20.59 -7.84 -8.72
C LYS A 221 -20.88 -8.66 -7.45
N GLU A 222 -20.23 -9.80 -7.30
CA GLU A 222 -20.41 -10.71 -6.17
C GLU A 222 -20.04 -10.07 -4.83
N VAL A 223 -18.93 -9.33 -4.78
CA VAL A 223 -18.47 -8.63 -3.56
C VAL A 223 -19.41 -7.48 -3.20
N LYS A 224 -19.82 -6.66 -4.18
CA LYS A 224 -20.72 -5.52 -3.93
C LYS A 224 -22.16 -5.97 -3.59
N GLU A 225 -22.61 -7.13 -4.07
CA GLU A 225 -23.88 -7.74 -3.63
C GLU A 225 -23.82 -8.17 -2.17
N ALA A 226 -22.67 -8.67 -1.70
CA ALA A 226 -22.47 -9.07 -0.31
C ALA A 226 -22.25 -7.86 0.63
N ASN A 227 -21.48 -6.88 0.17
CA ASN A 227 -21.20 -5.63 0.90
C ASN A 227 -21.07 -4.47 -0.11
N PRO A 228 -22.11 -3.64 -0.31
CA PRO A 228 -22.07 -2.53 -1.26
C PRO A 228 -20.97 -1.49 -1.00
N GLU A 229 -20.53 -1.35 0.26
CA GLU A 229 -19.52 -0.40 0.68
C GLU A 229 -18.08 -0.96 0.55
N ALA A 230 -17.92 -2.26 0.26
CA ALA A 230 -16.60 -2.88 0.17
C ALA A 230 -15.75 -2.23 -0.93
N LEU A 231 -14.55 -1.75 -0.59
CA LEU A 231 -13.59 -1.22 -1.55
C LEU A 231 -12.90 -2.37 -2.30
N ILE A 232 -12.70 -2.19 -3.60
CA ILE A 232 -11.89 -3.10 -4.45
C ILE A 232 -10.73 -2.29 -5.01
N LEU A 233 -9.57 -2.49 -4.43
CA LEU A 233 -8.32 -1.81 -4.77
C LEU A 233 -7.36 -2.79 -5.42
N ALA A 234 -6.73 -2.44 -6.55
CA ALA A 234 -5.80 -3.34 -7.22
C ALA A 234 -4.35 -2.88 -7.11
N GLU A 235 -3.44 -3.85 -7.02
CA GLU A 235 -2.05 -3.62 -7.39
C GLU A 235 -1.92 -3.65 -8.89
N HIS A 236 -1.42 -2.56 -9.46
CA HIS A 236 -1.17 -2.44 -10.88
C HIS A 236 -0.07 -1.41 -11.14
N TYR A 237 0.83 -1.73 -12.07
CA TYR A 237 1.84 -0.83 -12.62
C TYR A 237 1.41 -0.37 -14.01
N GLY A 238 1.65 0.89 -14.34
CA GLY A 238 1.26 1.49 -15.60
C GLY A 238 -0.15 2.07 -15.60
N ASP A 239 -0.79 2.11 -16.76
CA ASP A 239 -2.11 2.72 -16.95
C ASP A 239 -3.24 1.79 -16.50
N PRO A 240 -3.99 2.10 -15.42
CA PRO A 240 -5.09 1.29 -14.94
C PRO A 240 -6.44 1.62 -15.62
N GLY A 241 -6.45 2.53 -16.59
CA GLY A 241 -7.69 3.11 -17.12
C GLY A 241 -8.72 2.11 -17.62
N GLU A 242 -8.27 0.98 -18.19
CA GLU A 242 -9.18 -0.05 -18.71
C GLU A 242 -10.01 -0.72 -17.59
N TRP A 243 -9.47 -0.88 -16.39
CA TRP A 243 -10.15 -1.50 -15.24
C TRP A 243 -10.91 -0.51 -14.35
N LEU A 244 -10.69 0.81 -14.52
CA LEU A 244 -11.29 1.86 -13.67
C LEU A 244 -12.55 2.49 -14.31
N GLN A 245 -13.29 1.73 -15.12
CA GLN A 245 -14.52 2.21 -15.78
C GLN A 245 -15.77 2.13 -14.87
N GLY A 246 -15.63 1.67 -13.62
CA GLY A 246 -16.70 1.61 -12.62
C GLY A 246 -17.35 0.23 -12.49
N ASP A 247 -16.93 -0.76 -13.27
CA ASP A 247 -17.46 -2.12 -13.27
C ASP A 247 -16.46 -3.20 -12.83
N GLU A 248 -15.21 -2.82 -12.53
CA GLU A 248 -14.15 -3.71 -12.05
C GLU A 248 -13.53 -3.18 -10.75
N TRP A 249 -12.34 -2.56 -10.80
CA TRP A 249 -11.70 -2.00 -9.60
C TRP A 249 -12.25 -0.61 -9.26
N ASP A 250 -12.27 -0.28 -7.98
CA ASP A 250 -12.59 1.08 -7.53
C ASP A 250 -11.38 2.01 -7.69
N SER A 251 -10.17 1.50 -7.42
CA SER A 251 -8.92 2.26 -7.47
C SER A 251 -7.69 1.34 -7.49
N VAL A 252 -6.51 1.94 -7.41
CA VAL A 252 -5.21 1.24 -7.45
C VAL A 252 -4.24 1.76 -6.37
N MET A 253 -3.21 0.95 -6.07
CA MET A 253 -1.98 1.43 -5.44
C MET A 253 -1.32 2.42 -6.41
N ASN A 254 -1.11 3.66 -5.96
CA ASN A 254 -0.80 4.80 -6.84
C ASN A 254 0.71 4.92 -7.12
N TYR A 255 1.27 3.94 -7.80
CA TYR A 255 2.70 3.92 -8.13
C TYR A 255 3.06 5.02 -9.12
N ASP A 256 2.42 5.02 -10.28
CA ASP A 256 2.79 5.85 -11.42
C ASP A 256 2.30 7.30 -11.30
N ALA A 257 1.12 7.53 -10.69
CA ALA A 257 0.58 8.88 -10.50
C ALA A 257 0.94 9.49 -9.14
N PHE A 258 1.82 8.87 -8.34
CA PHE A 258 2.28 9.43 -7.06
C PHE A 258 3.69 8.97 -6.67
N MET A 259 3.88 7.68 -6.32
CA MET A 259 5.08 7.20 -5.66
C MET A 259 6.34 7.44 -6.51
N GLU A 260 6.33 6.99 -7.76
CA GLU A 260 7.53 7.07 -8.62
C GLU A 260 7.91 8.50 -8.98
N PRO A 261 6.99 9.36 -9.51
CA PRO A 261 7.37 10.74 -9.82
C PRO A 261 7.87 11.51 -8.59
N LEU A 262 7.25 11.30 -7.42
CA LEU A 262 7.66 11.96 -6.18
C LEU A 262 9.03 11.49 -5.69
N THR A 263 9.27 10.19 -5.72
CA THR A 263 10.57 9.61 -5.35
C THR A 263 11.69 10.14 -6.23
N TRP A 264 11.51 10.17 -7.55
CA TRP A 264 12.48 10.74 -8.48
C TRP A 264 12.73 12.23 -8.24
N PHE A 265 11.65 13.00 -8.04
CA PHE A 265 11.75 14.44 -7.81
C PHE A 265 12.51 14.77 -6.52
N LEU A 266 12.15 14.13 -5.41
CA LEU A 266 12.73 14.46 -4.10
C LEU A 266 14.12 13.85 -3.88
N THR A 267 14.40 12.67 -4.42
CA THR A 267 15.61 11.92 -4.09
C THR A 267 16.49 11.57 -5.30
N GLY A 268 15.95 11.56 -6.51
CA GLY A 268 16.64 11.01 -7.68
C GLY A 268 16.88 9.50 -7.61
N MET A 269 16.23 8.80 -6.67
CA MET A 269 16.35 7.34 -6.48
C MET A 269 15.17 6.61 -7.08
N GLU A 270 15.45 5.44 -7.62
CA GLU A 270 14.45 4.47 -8.02
C GLU A 270 13.81 3.82 -6.75
N LYS A 271 12.55 3.36 -6.85
CA LYS A 271 11.75 2.84 -5.73
C LYS A 271 12.36 1.68 -4.95
N HIS A 272 13.20 0.84 -5.60
CA HIS A 272 13.94 -0.25 -4.93
C HIS A 272 15.34 0.16 -4.46
N SER A 273 15.77 1.41 -4.74
CA SER A 273 17.15 1.88 -4.59
C SER A 273 18.15 1.19 -5.53
N ASP A 274 17.70 0.60 -6.63
CA ASP A 274 18.54 -0.09 -7.60
C ASP A 274 19.22 0.89 -8.59
N GLU A 275 18.65 2.09 -8.77
CA GLU A 275 19.18 3.12 -9.68
C GLU A 275 19.10 4.52 -9.06
N ARG A 276 20.04 5.37 -9.49
CA ARG A 276 20.02 6.82 -9.19
C ARG A 276 20.12 7.63 -10.47
N ARG A 277 19.16 8.56 -10.67
CA ARG A 277 19.03 9.45 -11.81
C ARG A 277 19.09 10.91 -11.37
N THR A 278 20.26 11.52 -11.48
CA THR A 278 20.47 12.93 -11.09
C THR A 278 19.79 13.93 -12.02
N ASP A 279 19.44 13.53 -13.25
CA ASP A 279 18.67 14.31 -14.21
C ASP A 279 17.18 14.41 -13.83
N LEU A 280 16.65 13.44 -13.09
CA LEU A 280 15.29 13.45 -12.58
C LEU A 280 15.20 14.16 -11.21
N TRP A 281 16.28 14.20 -10.45
CA TRP A 281 16.32 14.83 -9.14
C TRP A 281 16.07 16.34 -9.22
N GLY A 282 15.00 16.80 -8.58
CA GLY A 282 14.53 18.17 -8.60
C GLY A 282 13.97 18.61 -9.95
N ASN A 283 13.74 17.70 -10.89
CA ASN A 283 13.19 18.00 -12.20
C ASN A 283 11.67 18.16 -12.12
N ALA A 284 11.21 19.41 -11.96
CA ALA A 284 9.79 19.73 -11.81
C ALA A 284 8.96 19.40 -13.08
N ASP A 285 9.55 19.59 -14.27
CA ASP A 285 8.84 19.29 -15.53
C ASP A 285 8.57 17.80 -15.68
N ASN A 286 9.56 16.96 -15.33
CA ASN A 286 9.38 15.51 -15.34
C ASN A 286 8.32 15.07 -14.30
N PHE A 287 8.41 15.59 -13.06
CA PHE A 287 7.42 15.33 -12.02
C PHE A 287 6.00 15.67 -12.46
N ILE A 288 5.80 16.88 -12.96
CA ILE A 288 4.47 17.37 -13.39
C ILE A 288 3.98 16.58 -14.60
N GLY A 289 4.87 16.30 -15.55
CA GLY A 289 4.53 15.51 -16.74
C GLY A 289 4.05 14.11 -16.38
N GLY A 290 4.79 13.39 -15.51
CA GLY A 290 4.41 12.07 -15.01
C GLY A 290 3.10 12.09 -14.23
N MET A 291 2.99 12.99 -13.24
CA MET A 291 1.76 13.12 -12.45
C MET A 291 0.54 13.39 -13.32
N ARG A 292 0.62 14.34 -14.27
CA ARG A 292 -0.51 14.66 -15.15
C ARG A 292 -0.89 13.52 -16.08
N HIS A 293 0.11 12.83 -16.63
CA HIS A 293 -0.13 11.73 -17.56
C HIS A 293 -0.92 10.61 -16.87
N PHE A 294 -0.43 10.12 -15.76
CA PHE A 294 -1.05 8.99 -15.06
C PHE A 294 -2.32 9.37 -14.28
N MET A 295 -2.41 10.59 -13.73
CA MET A 295 -3.68 11.06 -13.14
C MET A 295 -4.79 11.18 -14.18
N ALA A 296 -4.47 11.49 -15.44
CA ALA A 296 -5.45 11.63 -16.50
C ALA A 296 -6.05 10.29 -16.98
N SER A 297 -5.40 9.16 -16.66
CA SER A 297 -5.93 7.81 -16.98
C SER A 297 -7.00 7.35 -15.98
N MET A 298 -7.15 8.03 -14.84
CA MET A 298 -8.10 7.67 -13.80
C MET A 298 -9.31 8.60 -13.78
N LEU A 299 -10.50 8.03 -13.60
CA LEU A 299 -11.68 8.81 -13.26
C LEU A 299 -11.50 9.49 -11.89
N THR A 300 -12.08 10.66 -11.71
CA THR A 300 -11.94 11.43 -10.47
C THR A 300 -12.26 10.64 -9.19
N PRO A 301 -13.35 9.84 -9.11
CA PRO A 301 -13.61 9.03 -7.91
C PRO A 301 -12.49 8.03 -7.61
N SER A 302 -11.94 7.36 -8.63
CA SER A 302 -10.84 6.41 -8.48
C SER A 302 -9.56 7.09 -8.04
N LEU A 303 -9.23 8.26 -8.64
CA LEU A 303 -8.06 9.05 -8.27
C LEU A 303 -8.13 9.57 -6.81
N GLN A 304 -9.32 9.96 -6.34
CA GLN A 304 -9.51 10.47 -4.97
C GLN A 304 -9.28 9.42 -3.88
N VAL A 305 -9.34 8.14 -4.21
CA VAL A 305 -9.10 7.03 -3.27
C VAL A 305 -7.89 6.16 -3.66
N ALA A 306 -7.09 6.61 -4.64
CA ALA A 306 -5.85 5.94 -5.02
C ALA A 306 -4.85 5.99 -3.86
N MET A 307 -4.17 4.87 -3.56
CA MET A 307 -3.27 4.75 -2.43
C MET A 307 -1.96 5.50 -2.68
N ASN A 308 -1.81 6.68 -2.07
CA ASN A 308 -0.59 7.48 -2.14
C ASN A 308 0.43 7.00 -1.10
N GLU A 309 1.32 6.13 -1.51
CA GLU A 309 2.36 5.54 -0.68
C GLU A 309 3.71 6.24 -0.88
N LEU A 310 4.50 6.35 0.18
CA LEU A 310 5.93 6.67 0.10
C LEU A 310 6.77 5.39 0.12
N SER A 311 6.36 4.41 0.88
CA SER A 311 6.96 3.09 1.04
C SER A 311 5.88 2.03 1.08
N ASN A 312 6.24 0.78 0.76
CA ASN A 312 5.41 -0.39 0.98
C ASN A 312 6.27 -1.64 1.24
N HIS A 313 5.65 -2.80 1.26
CA HIS A 313 6.28 -4.07 1.60
C HIS A 313 7.24 -4.63 0.50
N ASP A 314 7.24 -4.06 -0.71
CA ASP A 314 8.11 -4.48 -1.82
C ASP A 314 9.29 -3.53 -2.04
N HIS A 315 9.08 -2.24 -1.82
CA HIS A 315 10.02 -1.19 -2.16
C HIS A 315 10.94 -0.83 -0.98
N SER A 316 12.05 -0.18 -1.26
CA SER A 316 12.87 0.41 -0.20
C SER A 316 12.07 1.49 0.54
N ARG A 317 12.35 1.69 1.82
CA ARG A 317 11.73 2.76 2.60
C ARG A 317 12.10 4.12 2.05
N PHE A 318 11.14 5.06 1.98
CA PHE A 318 11.40 6.39 1.44
C PHE A 318 12.53 7.10 2.20
N LEU A 319 12.55 6.98 3.52
CA LEU A 319 13.62 7.57 4.34
C LEU A 319 15.00 7.03 3.93
N THR A 320 15.12 5.73 3.63
CA THR A 320 16.35 5.13 3.10
C THR A 320 16.75 5.75 1.76
N ARG A 321 15.81 5.94 0.83
CA ARG A 321 16.09 6.56 -0.47
C ARG A 321 16.68 7.96 -0.37
N THR A 322 16.44 8.68 0.73
CA THR A 322 17.01 10.02 0.96
C THR A 322 18.52 10.02 1.18
N ASN A 323 19.15 8.87 1.45
CA ASN A 323 20.58 8.75 1.62
C ASN A 323 21.36 8.57 0.29
N HIS A 324 20.61 8.35 -0.82
CA HIS A 324 21.13 8.16 -2.17
C HIS A 324 22.09 6.95 -2.36
N ILE A 325 22.05 5.96 -1.47
CA ILE A 325 22.82 4.73 -1.60
C ILE A 325 22.13 3.80 -2.58
N VAL A 326 22.82 3.44 -3.66
CA VAL A 326 22.34 2.46 -4.65
C VAL A 326 22.74 1.06 -4.19
N GLY A 327 21.77 0.13 -4.15
CA GLY A 327 21.98 -1.27 -3.84
C GLY A 327 20.96 -1.84 -2.87
N ARG A 328 21.13 -3.13 -2.56
CA ARG A 328 20.26 -3.91 -1.68
C ARG A 328 21.04 -4.37 -0.44
N ALA A 329 20.34 -4.71 0.64
CA ALA A 329 20.94 -5.10 1.92
C ALA A 329 21.98 -6.23 1.81
N GLU A 330 21.79 -7.17 0.89
CA GLU A 330 22.72 -8.28 0.63
C GLU A 330 24.05 -7.84 0.02
N HIS A 331 24.09 -6.68 -0.69
CA HIS A 331 25.27 -6.16 -1.34
C HIS A 331 25.98 -5.07 -0.53
N VAL A 332 25.21 -4.13 0.04
CA VAL A 332 25.77 -2.96 0.75
C VAL A 332 25.67 -3.09 2.28
N GLY A 333 24.98 -4.12 2.79
CA GLY A 333 24.72 -4.35 4.19
C GLY A 333 23.48 -3.60 4.70
N ALA A 334 22.67 -4.25 5.53
CA ALA A 334 21.40 -3.70 6.03
C ALA A 334 21.58 -2.38 6.83
N LYS A 335 22.74 -2.18 7.47
CA LYS A 335 23.03 -0.96 8.24
C LYS A 335 23.12 0.29 7.36
N ALA A 336 23.58 0.14 6.11
CA ALA A 336 23.68 1.25 5.16
C ALA A 336 22.33 1.93 4.88
N ALA A 337 21.20 1.23 5.08
CA ALA A 337 19.88 1.80 4.94
C ALA A 337 19.58 2.98 5.90
N GLU A 338 20.29 3.06 7.02
CA GLU A 338 20.10 4.07 8.07
C GLU A 338 21.14 5.19 8.02
N GLU A 339 22.23 5.00 7.25
CA GLU A 339 23.35 5.94 7.20
C GLU A 339 23.06 7.11 6.26
N GLY A 340 23.18 8.34 6.77
CA GLY A 340 23.05 9.56 5.95
C GLY A 340 21.65 9.90 5.48
N VAL A 341 20.61 9.35 6.09
CA VAL A 341 19.20 9.67 5.78
C VAL A 341 18.87 11.13 6.08
N ASN A 342 17.95 11.71 5.30
CA ASN A 342 17.55 13.11 5.42
C ASN A 342 16.08 13.24 5.88
N TYR A 343 15.89 13.59 7.14
CA TYR A 343 14.56 13.78 7.72
C TYR A 343 13.83 15.02 7.18
N ALA A 344 14.54 16.05 6.71
CA ALA A 344 13.91 17.20 6.09
C ALA A 344 13.22 16.81 4.77
N VAL A 345 13.89 16.03 3.92
CA VAL A 345 13.30 15.49 2.69
C VAL A 345 12.15 14.52 3.00
N MET A 346 12.23 13.74 4.09
CA MET A 346 11.12 12.92 4.54
C MET A 346 9.90 13.78 4.91
N ARG A 347 10.08 14.91 5.61
CA ARG A 347 8.98 15.83 5.93
C ARG A 347 8.39 16.48 4.68
N GLU A 348 9.20 16.84 3.68
CA GLU A 348 8.70 17.29 2.37
C GLU A 348 7.80 16.24 1.72
N ALA A 349 8.27 14.98 1.68
CA ALA A 349 7.52 13.87 1.10
C ALA A 349 6.17 13.62 1.81
N VAL A 350 6.18 13.60 3.13
CA VAL A 350 4.95 13.45 3.94
C VAL A 350 4.00 14.64 3.73
N THR A 351 4.54 15.86 3.60
CA THR A 351 3.70 17.04 3.27
C THR A 351 2.99 16.83 1.94
N VAL A 352 3.70 16.38 0.89
CA VAL A 352 3.06 16.07 -0.40
C VAL A 352 2.07 14.91 -0.25
N GLN A 353 2.45 13.82 0.42
CA GLN A 353 1.57 12.66 0.64
C GLN A 353 0.23 13.06 1.26
N MET A 354 0.25 13.90 2.29
CA MET A 354 -0.95 14.33 3.01
C MET A 354 -1.74 15.44 2.30
N THR A 355 -1.18 16.04 1.26
CA THR A 355 -1.83 17.17 0.56
C THR A 355 -2.09 16.93 -0.92
N TRP A 356 -1.52 15.89 -1.55
CA TRP A 356 -1.81 15.53 -2.94
C TRP A 356 -3.18 14.86 -3.08
N VAL A 357 -3.69 14.73 -4.32
CA VAL A 357 -4.95 14.03 -4.60
C VAL A 357 -4.74 12.52 -4.42
N GLY A 358 -5.62 11.87 -3.68
CA GLY A 358 -5.59 10.45 -3.37
C GLY A 358 -5.72 10.19 -1.87
N ALA A 359 -5.65 8.93 -1.47
CA ALA A 359 -5.70 8.48 -0.08
C ALA A 359 -4.27 8.34 0.49
N PRO A 360 -3.83 9.22 1.39
CA PRO A 360 -2.53 9.09 2.03
C PRO A 360 -2.41 7.76 2.74
N THR A 361 -1.39 6.98 2.40
CA THR A 361 -1.20 5.63 2.94
C THR A 361 0.19 5.50 3.56
N VAL A 362 0.23 5.38 4.88
CA VAL A 362 1.47 5.25 5.65
C VAL A 362 1.83 3.76 5.77
N TYR A 363 2.99 3.38 5.23
CA TYR A 363 3.55 2.07 5.51
C TYR A 363 4.07 2.04 6.95
N TYR A 364 3.66 1.04 7.75
CA TYR A 364 3.99 0.99 9.18
C TYR A 364 5.48 1.27 9.43
N GLY A 365 5.76 2.14 10.37
CA GLY A 365 7.12 2.50 10.74
C GLY A 365 7.72 3.68 9.97
N ASP A 366 7.15 4.12 8.84
CA ASP A 366 7.60 5.36 8.18
C ASP A 366 7.42 6.55 9.14
N GLU A 367 6.32 6.57 9.89
CA GLU A 367 6.03 7.56 10.91
C GLU A 367 6.99 7.50 12.13
N ALA A 368 7.64 6.35 12.31
CA ALA A 368 8.59 6.10 13.40
C ALA A 368 10.06 6.23 12.96
N GLY A 369 10.31 6.51 11.68
CA GLY A 369 11.66 6.64 11.11
C GLY A 369 12.35 5.31 10.81
N VAL A 370 11.59 4.25 10.53
CA VAL A 370 12.14 2.95 10.14
C VAL A 370 12.76 3.06 8.75
N CYS A 371 13.98 2.56 8.62
CA CYS A 371 14.71 2.43 7.37
C CYS A 371 14.74 0.98 6.89
N GLY A 372 15.03 0.77 5.61
CA GLY A 372 15.23 -0.56 5.01
C GLY A 372 15.34 -0.46 3.49
N PHE A 373 16.22 -1.24 2.91
CA PHE A 373 16.24 -1.46 1.46
C PHE A 373 15.02 -2.28 1.05
N THR A 374 14.88 -2.60 -0.23
CA THR A 374 13.76 -3.37 -0.76
C THR A 374 13.57 -4.71 -0.02
N ASP A 375 12.42 -5.35 -0.20
CA ASP A 375 12.11 -6.65 0.43
C ASP A 375 13.30 -7.63 0.40
N PRO A 376 13.62 -8.30 1.53
CA PRO A 376 12.91 -8.33 2.82
C PRO A 376 13.35 -7.28 3.86
N ASP A 377 14.35 -6.43 3.59
CA ASP A 377 14.95 -5.53 4.57
C ASP A 377 13.99 -4.39 4.98
N ASN A 378 13.07 -3.97 4.12
CA ASN A 378 12.03 -2.98 4.41
C ASN A 378 11.00 -3.45 5.44
N ARG A 379 10.88 -4.78 5.67
CA ARG A 379 9.91 -5.40 6.60
C ARG A 379 10.46 -5.55 8.02
N ARG A 380 11.31 -4.61 8.46
CA ARG A 380 11.84 -4.57 9.83
C ARG A 380 10.73 -4.39 10.84
N THR A 381 10.93 -4.91 12.06
CA THR A 381 9.96 -4.77 13.14
C THR A 381 9.75 -3.32 13.55
N TYR A 382 8.53 -2.98 13.95
CA TYR A 382 8.22 -1.65 14.49
C TYR A 382 9.02 -1.38 15.78
N PRO A 383 9.65 -0.21 15.92
CA PRO A 383 10.57 0.10 17.01
C PRO A 383 9.84 0.58 18.29
N TRP A 384 8.90 -0.20 18.83
CA TRP A 384 8.12 0.18 20.01
C TRP A 384 8.97 0.72 21.15
N GLY A 385 8.65 1.95 21.59
CA GLY A 385 9.35 2.68 22.65
C GLY A 385 10.68 3.32 22.20
N ARG A 386 11.03 3.23 20.93
CA ARG A 386 12.24 3.82 20.32
C ARG A 386 11.94 4.57 19.03
N GLU A 387 10.69 4.98 18.85
CA GLU A 387 10.21 5.74 17.69
C GLU A 387 10.95 7.09 17.59
N ASN A 388 11.15 7.59 16.38
CA ASN A 388 11.49 8.98 16.17
C ASN A 388 10.27 9.84 16.53
N LYS A 389 10.28 10.40 17.73
CA LYS A 389 9.12 11.10 18.31
C LYS A 389 8.76 12.38 17.57
N GLU A 390 9.75 13.07 17.01
CA GLU A 390 9.53 14.28 16.23
C GLU A 390 8.82 13.93 14.92
N LEU A 391 9.31 12.94 14.19
CA LEU A 391 8.70 12.49 12.94
C LEU A 391 7.29 11.91 13.16
N LEU A 392 7.08 11.16 14.26
CA LEU A 392 5.77 10.66 14.66
C LEU A 392 4.78 11.81 14.95
N ALA A 393 5.21 12.83 15.69
CA ALA A 393 4.39 13.99 15.97
C ALA A 393 4.06 14.77 14.69
N PHE A 394 5.02 14.89 13.78
CA PHE A 394 4.82 15.50 12.47
C PHE A 394 3.77 14.75 11.63
N HIS A 395 3.85 13.42 11.55
CA HIS A 395 2.82 12.62 10.84
C HIS A 395 1.43 12.84 11.43
N LYS A 396 1.30 12.79 12.76
CA LYS A 396 0.01 13.06 13.43
C LYS A 396 -0.56 14.43 13.06
N GLU A 397 0.29 15.44 13.04
CA GLU A 397 -0.12 16.80 12.71
C GLU A 397 -0.54 16.93 11.24
N MET A 398 0.21 16.35 10.31
CA MET A 398 -0.14 16.34 8.90
C MET A 398 -1.43 15.54 8.62
N ILE A 399 -1.63 14.40 9.30
CA ILE A 399 -2.89 13.63 9.23
C ILE A 399 -4.04 14.48 9.78
N ARG A 400 -3.85 15.21 10.88
CA ARG A 400 -4.86 16.11 11.44
C ARG A 400 -5.25 17.20 10.43
N ILE A 401 -4.28 17.86 9.80
CA ILE A 401 -4.50 18.87 8.76
C ILE A 401 -5.27 18.26 7.58
N HIS A 402 -4.83 17.10 7.06
CA HIS A 402 -5.52 16.40 5.98
C HIS A 402 -7.00 16.13 6.30
N LYS A 403 -7.29 15.71 7.52
CA LYS A 403 -8.66 15.35 7.95
C LYS A 403 -9.54 16.58 8.17
N GLN A 404 -8.98 17.70 8.62
CA GLN A 404 -9.71 18.91 8.91
C GLN A 404 -10.02 19.76 7.68
N GLU A 405 -9.10 19.81 6.72
CA GLU A 405 -9.21 20.67 5.55
C GLU A 405 -9.91 19.93 4.39
N LYS A 406 -11.15 20.29 4.10
CA LYS A 406 -11.97 19.63 3.06
C LYS A 406 -11.30 19.57 1.68
N PRO A 407 -10.60 20.64 1.20
CA PRO A 407 -9.93 20.58 -0.09
C PRO A 407 -8.89 19.45 -0.19
N LEU A 408 -8.26 19.05 0.91
CA LEU A 408 -7.28 17.97 0.91
C LEU A 408 -7.93 16.60 0.71
N ARG A 409 -9.16 16.42 1.19
CA ARG A 409 -9.89 15.15 1.10
C ARG A 409 -10.61 14.97 -0.24
N LYS A 410 -11.24 16.02 -0.77
CA LYS A 410 -12.16 15.94 -1.92
C LYS A 410 -11.91 16.97 -3.02
N GLY A 411 -11.00 17.90 -2.78
CA GLY A 411 -10.75 19.02 -3.69
C GLY A 411 -9.99 18.61 -4.95
N SER A 412 -10.10 19.45 -5.95
CA SER A 412 -9.27 19.41 -7.15
C SER A 412 -7.86 19.92 -6.86
N ILE A 413 -6.96 19.72 -7.82
CA ILE A 413 -5.57 20.18 -7.73
C ILE A 413 -5.24 21.13 -8.88
N LYS A 414 -4.44 22.16 -8.58
CA LYS A 414 -3.95 23.14 -9.55
C LYS A 414 -2.47 23.42 -9.31
N LEU A 415 -1.63 23.22 -10.32
CA LEU A 415 -0.25 23.68 -10.27
C LEU A 415 -0.23 25.23 -10.35
N LEU A 416 0.57 25.85 -9.48
CA LEU A 416 0.74 27.30 -9.40
C LEU A 416 2.11 27.74 -9.88
N TYR A 417 3.17 27.05 -9.47
CA TYR A 417 4.55 27.41 -9.79
C TYR A 417 5.43 26.16 -9.86
N ALA A 418 6.41 26.16 -10.73
CA ALA A 418 7.39 25.09 -10.83
C ALA A 418 8.74 25.61 -11.36
N GLU A 419 9.80 25.23 -10.70
CA GLU A 419 11.19 25.35 -11.17
C GLU A 419 12.02 24.20 -10.61
N ARG A 420 13.29 24.11 -10.97
CA ARG A 420 14.14 23.04 -10.43
C ARG A 420 14.14 23.04 -8.91
N ASN A 421 13.83 21.91 -8.29
CA ASN A 421 13.68 21.67 -6.85
C ASN A 421 12.53 22.43 -6.17
N VAL A 422 11.69 23.16 -6.90
CA VAL A 422 10.59 23.93 -6.32
C VAL A 422 9.28 23.55 -6.97
N LEU A 423 8.27 23.36 -6.15
CA LEU A 423 6.89 23.14 -6.58
C LEU A 423 5.94 24.00 -5.74
N ALA A 424 4.94 24.59 -6.38
CA ALA A 424 3.79 25.11 -5.65
C ALA A 424 2.50 24.66 -6.33
N TYR A 425 1.56 24.18 -5.54
CA TYR A 425 0.25 23.75 -6.00
C TYR A 425 -0.84 24.12 -5.00
N ALA A 426 -2.07 24.12 -5.47
CA ALA A 426 -3.24 24.32 -4.65
C ALA A 426 -4.14 23.10 -4.66
N ARG A 427 -4.78 22.82 -3.54
CA ARG A 427 -5.98 22.01 -3.44
C ARG A 427 -7.15 22.95 -3.22
N PHE A 428 -8.26 22.75 -3.91
CA PHE A 428 -9.41 23.65 -3.79
C PHE A 428 -10.72 22.91 -3.96
N GLN A 429 -11.70 23.34 -3.20
CA GLN A 429 -13.09 22.88 -3.28
C GLN A 429 -13.99 24.04 -2.94
N GLU A 430 -14.90 24.39 -3.87
CA GLU A 430 -15.78 25.57 -3.71
C GLU A 430 -14.95 26.84 -3.42
N ASP A 431 -15.20 27.48 -2.29
CA ASP A 431 -14.52 28.72 -1.87
C ASP A 431 -13.34 28.45 -0.91
N GLU A 432 -13.00 27.18 -0.66
CA GLU A 432 -11.90 26.79 0.22
C GLU A 432 -10.65 26.42 -0.61
N GLN A 433 -9.49 26.94 -0.22
CA GLN A 433 -8.20 26.67 -0.87
C GLN A 433 -7.13 26.31 0.16
N ILE A 434 -6.26 25.38 -0.22
CA ILE A 434 -5.00 25.09 0.49
C ILE A 434 -3.87 25.27 -0.52
N ILE A 435 -2.88 26.06 -0.16
CA ILE A 435 -1.67 26.28 -0.95
C ILE A 435 -0.52 25.53 -0.31
N VAL A 436 0.22 24.78 -1.13
CA VAL A 436 1.41 24.03 -0.72
C VAL A 436 2.57 24.47 -1.57
N ILE A 437 3.70 24.79 -0.93
CA ILE A 437 4.95 25.17 -1.59
C ILE A 437 6.08 24.32 -1.01
N LEU A 438 6.94 23.79 -1.89
CA LEU A 438 8.13 23.02 -1.52
C LEU A 438 9.39 23.64 -2.11
N ASN A 439 10.46 23.61 -1.35
CA ASN A 439 11.81 23.88 -1.81
C ASN A 439 12.73 22.72 -1.41
N ASN A 440 12.93 21.76 -2.31
CA ASN A 440 13.82 20.60 -2.12
C ASN A 440 15.29 20.92 -2.48
N SER A 441 15.70 22.20 -2.42
CA SER A 441 17.08 22.58 -2.68
C SER A 441 17.87 22.84 -1.39
N LYS A 442 19.17 22.88 -1.53
CA LYS A 442 20.10 23.30 -0.46
C LYS A 442 20.25 24.82 -0.35
N ASP A 443 19.50 25.58 -1.14
CA ASP A 443 19.54 27.02 -1.18
C ASP A 443 18.27 27.64 -0.66
N LEU A 444 18.37 28.83 -0.06
CA LEU A 444 17.24 29.66 0.24
C LEU A 444 16.62 30.15 -1.07
N LYS A 445 15.29 30.21 -1.12
CA LYS A 445 14.54 30.64 -2.30
C LYS A 445 13.56 31.76 -1.95
N GLU A 446 13.65 32.89 -2.63
CA GLU A 446 12.59 33.87 -2.65
C GLU A 446 11.67 33.57 -3.85
N LEU A 447 10.38 33.35 -3.59
CA LEU A 447 9.41 32.90 -4.58
C LEU A 447 8.24 33.89 -4.65
N THR A 448 7.80 34.17 -5.87
CA THR A 448 6.52 34.85 -6.13
C THR A 448 5.54 33.83 -6.69
N VAL A 449 4.50 33.49 -5.92
CA VAL A 449 3.56 32.43 -6.27
C VAL A 449 2.17 33.01 -6.59
N PRO A 450 1.62 32.78 -7.80
CA PRO A 450 0.35 33.32 -8.25
C PRO A 450 -0.84 32.52 -7.69
N VAL A 451 -1.19 32.76 -6.43
CA VAL A 451 -2.24 32.03 -5.70
C VAL A 451 -3.66 32.27 -6.25
N TRP A 452 -3.86 33.39 -6.99
CA TRP A 452 -5.13 33.68 -7.61
C TRP A 452 -5.58 32.65 -8.66
N PHE A 453 -4.67 31.88 -9.23
CA PHE A 453 -5.00 30.77 -10.12
C PHE A 453 -5.85 29.68 -9.46
N ALA A 454 -5.83 29.59 -8.14
CA ALA A 454 -6.63 28.67 -7.35
C ALA A 454 -7.92 29.31 -6.80
N GLY A 455 -8.24 30.55 -7.17
CA GLY A 455 -9.41 31.27 -6.68
C GLY A 455 -9.16 32.08 -5.40
N VAL A 456 -7.92 32.19 -4.92
CA VAL A 456 -7.57 33.08 -3.80
C VAL A 456 -7.79 34.51 -4.24
N PRO A 457 -8.46 35.40 -3.41
CA PRO A 457 -8.69 36.82 -3.72
C PRO A 457 -7.38 37.55 -4.03
N LYS A 458 -7.43 38.51 -4.95
CA LYS A 458 -6.25 39.28 -5.36
C LYS A 458 -5.68 40.21 -4.28
N GLN A 459 -6.45 40.49 -3.24
CA GLN A 459 -6.04 41.25 -2.05
C GLN A 459 -6.51 40.45 -0.83
N GLY A 460 -5.66 40.26 0.15
CA GLY A 460 -6.00 39.51 1.35
C GLY A 460 -4.78 38.99 2.12
N ARG A 461 -5.02 38.01 2.91
CA ARG A 461 -3.97 37.34 3.72
C ARG A 461 -4.17 35.86 3.72
N MET A 462 -3.06 35.13 3.90
CA MET A 462 -3.04 33.69 4.11
C MET A 462 -2.42 33.37 5.46
N GLU A 463 -2.95 32.39 6.16
CA GLU A 463 -2.36 31.86 7.38
C GLU A 463 -1.61 30.55 7.13
N ARG A 464 -0.53 30.36 7.87
CA ARG A 464 0.25 29.14 7.87
C ARG A 464 -0.44 28.07 8.73
N LEU A 465 -0.62 26.87 8.17
CA LEU A 465 -1.04 25.67 8.88
C LEU A 465 0.16 24.83 9.34
N MET A 466 1.20 24.76 8.51
CA MET A 466 2.42 23.98 8.74
C MET A 466 3.59 24.59 7.98
N TYR A 467 4.76 24.60 8.58
CA TYR A 467 6.04 24.89 7.93
C TYR A 467 7.10 23.88 8.38
N THR A 468 7.78 23.24 7.43
CA THR A 468 8.93 22.38 7.70
C THR A 468 10.23 23.10 7.39
N TYR A 469 11.28 22.73 8.08
CA TYR A 469 12.63 23.24 7.88
C TYR A 469 13.66 22.12 8.16
N GLU A 470 14.94 22.41 7.97
CA GLU A 470 16.00 21.39 7.98
C GLU A 470 16.01 20.57 9.29
N GLU A 471 15.75 21.19 10.45
CA GLU A 471 15.82 20.55 11.75
C GLU A 471 14.47 20.07 12.31
N GLY A 472 13.33 20.47 11.72
CA GLY A 472 12.02 20.15 12.26
C GLY A 472 10.84 20.77 11.53
N TYR A 473 9.81 21.11 12.28
CA TYR A 473 8.60 21.76 11.76
C TYR A 473 7.99 22.69 12.82
N THR A 474 7.08 23.55 12.37
CA THR A 474 6.28 24.41 13.25
C THR A 474 4.86 24.58 12.74
N THR A 475 3.92 24.73 13.67
CA THR A 475 2.53 25.12 13.46
C THR A 475 2.23 26.48 14.06
N GLU A 476 3.26 27.21 14.50
CA GLU A 476 3.08 28.56 14.99
C GLU A 476 2.42 29.44 13.94
N TYR A 477 1.48 30.28 14.40
CA TYR A 477 0.74 31.17 13.53
C TYR A 477 1.67 32.16 12.84
N ASP A 478 1.44 32.34 11.53
CA ASP A 478 2.13 33.33 10.70
C ASP A 478 1.22 33.75 9.53
N GLU A 479 1.34 34.98 9.07
CA GLU A 479 0.51 35.53 7.99
C GLU A 479 1.35 35.97 6.80
N PHE A 480 0.80 35.76 5.60
CA PHE A 480 1.38 36.18 4.34
C PHE A 480 0.41 37.07 3.60
N ILE A 481 0.89 38.22 3.11
CA ILE A 481 0.08 39.19 2.38
C ILE A 481 -0.11 38.68 0.95
N VAL A 482 -1.35 38.73 0.47
CA VAL A 482 -1.68 38.57 -0.95
C VAL A 482 -1.83 39.93 -1.60
N GLU A 483 -0.96 40.25 -2.54
CA GLU A 483 -1.03 41.48 -3.35
C GLU A 483 -1.13 41.13 -4.83
N ASN A 484 -2.08 41.69 -5.54
CA ASN A 484 -2.34 41.42 -6.96
C ASN A 484 -2.58 39.94 -7.30
N GLY A 485 -2.97 39.14 -6.30
CA GLY A 485 -3.19 37.70 -6.43
C GLY A 485 -1.93 36.84 -6.23
N GLU A 486 -0.84 37.43 -5.79
CA GLU A 486 0.45 36.77 -5.57
C GLU A 486 0.86 36.86 -4.11
N ILE A 487 1.65 35.89 -3.68
CA ILE A 487 2.40 35.96 -2.42
C ILE A 487 3.90 35.94 -2.72
N VAL A 488 4.65 36.74 -1.97
CA VAL A 488 6.12 36.68 -1.94
C VAL A 488 6.53 35.97 -0.66
N ILE A 489 7.29 34.91 -0.80
CA ILE A 489 7.70 34.06 0.33
C ILE A 489 9.17 33.64 0.24
N ASN A 490 9.85 33.67 1.39
CA ASN A 490 11.18 33.13 1.53
C ASN A 490 11.12 31.69 2.06
N MET A 491 11.50 30.73 1.23
CA MET A 491 11.53 29.30 1.58
C MET A 491 12.94 28.91 2.05
N GLY A 492 13.00 28.22 3.18
CA GLY A 492 14.21 27.60 3.72
C GLY A 492 14.73 26.49 2.82
N ARG A 493 15.90 25.94 3.19
CA ARG A 493 16.46 24.73 2.58
C ARG A 493 15.61 23.53 2.96
N HIS A 494 15.38 22.61 2.03
CA HIS A 494 14.59 21.41 2.29
C HIS A 494 13.35 21.70 3.17
N SER A 495 12.46 22.53 2.65
CA SER A 495 11.30 23.01 3.39
C SER A 495 10.00 22.93 2.60
N ALA A 496 8.91 22.79 3.32
CA ALA A 496 7.55 22.84 2.79
C ALA A 496 6.66 23.72 3.65
N ILE A 497 5.69 24.38 3.04
CA ILE A 497 4.66 25.15 3.75
C ILE A 497 3.27 24.78 3.26
N VAL A 498 2.34 24.70 4.18
CA VAL A 498 0.90 24.54 3.92
C VAL A 498 0.17 25.74 4.48
N MET A 499 -0.63 26.39 3.64
CA MET A 499 -1.32 27.65 3.96
C MET A 499 -2.77 27.64 3.48
N LYS A 500 -3.62 28.44 4.10
CA LYS A 500 -4.96 28.72 3.61
C LYS A 500 -5.29 30.22 3.67
N PRO A 501 -6.24 30.73 2.83
CA PRO A 501 -6.72 32.10 2.93
C PRO A 501 -7.42 32.36 4.27
N ILE A 502 -7.24 33.56 4.82
CA ILE A 502 -7.99 34.03 5.97
C ILE A 502 -9.31 34.62 5.47
N SER A 503 -10.44 34.04 5.92
CA SER A 503 -11.77 34.51 5.57
C SER A 503 -12.06 35.92 6.19
N GLU A 504 -12.64 36.82 5.40
CA GLU A 504 -13.14 38.10 5.95
C GLU A 504 -14.28 37.79 6.95
N GLY A 505 -13.97 37.79 8.23
CA GLY A 505 -14.92 37.50 9.31
C GLY A 505 -14.32 36.67 10.45
N GLU A 506 -13.22 36.00 10.25
CA GLU A 506 -12.44 35.40 11.33
C GLU A 506 -11.60 36.49 12.02
N LYS A 507 -11.90 36.72 13.28
CA LYS A 507 -11.23 37.76 14.09
C LYS A 507 -9.74 37.48 14.15
N THR A 508 -8.93 38.40 13.64
CA THR A 508 -7.50 38.47 13.95
C THR A 508 -7.30 38.23 15.45
N TRP A 509 -6.49 37.23 15.77
CA TRP A 509 -6.07 36.97 17.13
C TRP A 509 -5.34 38.22 17.66
N GLN A 510 -6.00 39.01 18.51
CA GLN A 510 -5.33 40.07 19.25
C GLN A 510 -4.57 39.41 20.42
N GLY A 511 -3.26 39.28 20.23
CA GLY A 511 -2.36 38.81 21.27
C GLY A 511 -2.55 39.58 22.58
N LYS A 512 -2.72 38.83 23.66
CA LYS A 512 -2.45 39.29 25.03
C LYS A 512 -1.15 38.66 25.52
#